data_d9a1b5eb4edf4408db2b4fa300f7983a
#
_entry.id   d9a1b5eb4edf4408db2b4fa300f7983a
#
_cell.length_a   1.000
_cell.length_b   1.000
_cell.length_c   1.000
_cell.angle_alpha   90.00
_cell.angle_beta   90.00
_cell.angle_gamma   90.00
#
_symmetry.space_group_name_H-M   'P 1'
#
loop_
_entity.id
_entity.type
_entity.pdbx_description
1 polymer ?
#
loop_
_entity_poly.entity_id
_entity_poly.type
_entity_poly.pdbx_seq_one_letter_code
_entity_poly.pdbx_strand_id
1 'polypeptide(L)'
;SHERYKSTERLEWEKQHDPLVKMKEWMLESGIAEEKIIDQMHDKAFDEAKAARDRAWKKYRTPIMSERDELLRIIGNKSCVCKNSGVDKISIIAKNLRQIKNPIRKDIISAAKKTIHHICLDCDQRNELQVSLGRWLNKQKVDNYERYNNQVYNESEFSALNVEEIKPVYSDKSPEVYGREIIRDN
;
A
#
# COMPACT_ATOMS: atom_id res chain seq x y z
N SER A 1 2.79 18.64 -5.35
CA SER A 1 1.69 18.81 -5.47
C SER A 1 1.00 20.16 -5.32
N HIS A 2 0.25 20.49 -4.33
CA HIS A 2 -0.49 21.77 -4.25
C HIS A 2 0.42 23.02 -4.27
N GLU A 3 1.63 22.91 -3.79
CA GLU A 3 2.63 23.99 -3.84
C GLU A 3 2.99 24.45 -5.25
N ARG A 4 2.76 23.61 -6.27
CA ARG A 4 3.02 23.96 -7.68
C ARG A 4 2.00 24.93 -8.29
N TYR A 5 0.84 25.05 -7.68
CA TYR A 5 -0.29 25.82 -8.20
C TYR A 5 -0.53 27.12 -7.44
N LYS A 6 0.12 27.28 -6.29
CA LYS A 6 -0.09 28.42 -5.40
C LYS A 6 1.05 29.42 -5.55
N SER A 7 0.73 30.70 -5.43
CA SER A 7 1.76 31.75 -5.34
C SER A 7 2.55 31.62 -4.03
N THR A 8 3.76 32.18 -4.01
CA THR A 8 4.61 32.20 -2.81
C THR A 8 3.92 32.90 -1.66
N GLU A 9 3.20 34.01 -1.94
CA GLU A 9 2.45 34.76 -0.94
C GLU A 9 1.32 33.92 -0.33
N ARG A 10 0.63 33.12 -1.17
CA ARG A 10 -0.41 32.21 -0.69
C ARG A 10 0.16 31.11 0.20
N LEU A 11 1.30 30.53 -0.15
CA LEU A 11 1.97 29.53 0.67
C LEU A 11 2.44 30.09 2.00
N GLU A 12 2.96 31.31 2.02
CA GLU A 12 3.36 31.99 3.24
C GLU A 12 2.16 32.31 4.13
N TRP A 13 1.07 32.81 3.55
CA TRP A 13 -0.19 33.03 4.26
C TRP A 13 -0.71 31.73 4.90
N GLU A 14 -0.67 30.60 4.18
CA GLU A 14 -1.10 29.30 4.70
C GLU A 14 -0.24 28.82 5.88
N LYS A 15 1.06 29.06 5.87
CA LYS A 15 1.94 28.76 7.01
C LYS A 15 1.57 29.57 8.25
N GLN A 16 1.31 30.87 8.07
CA GLN A 16 0.94 31.75 9.16
C GLN A 16 -0.46 31.45 9.72
N HIS A 17 -1.34 30.90 8.88
CA HIS A 17 -2.71 30.57 9.24
C HIS A 17 -2.94 29.05 9.40
N ASP A 18 -1.86 28.29 9.58
CA ASP A 18 -1.97 26.86 9.90
C ASP A 18 -2.76 26.68 11.21
N PRO A 19 -3.80 25.83 11.21
CA PRO A 19 -4.63 25.60 12.38
C PRO A 19 -3.85 25.21 13.66
N LEU A 20 -2.75 24.47 13.51
CA LEU A 20 -1.90 24.07 14.64
C LEU A 20 -1.14 25.30 15.21
N VAL A 21 -0.65 26.18 14.34
CA VAL A 21 0.01 27.42 14.75
C VAL A 21 -1.00 28.31 15.49
N LYS A 22 -2.18 28.52 14.92
CA LYS A 22 -3.23 29.34 15.55
C LYS A 22 -3.75 28.73 16.85
N MET A 23 -3.86 27.42 16.95
CA MET A 23 -4.22 26.75 18.18
C MET A 23 -3.16 26.96 19.27
N LYS A 24 -1.87 26.82 18.92
CA LYS A 24 -0.77 27.09 19.87
C LYS A 24 -0.83 28.53 20.39
N GLU A 25 -0.96 29.51 19.48
CA GLU A 25 -1.06 30.92 19.83
C GLU A 25 -2.24 31.15 20.82
N TRP A 26 -3.41 30.65 20.48
CA TRP A 26 -4.60 30.78 21.36
C TRP A 26 -4.42 30.10 22.71
N MET A 27 -3.81 28.93 22.79
CA MET A 27 -3.55 28.25 24.07
C MET A 27 -2.60 29.04 24.96
N LEU A 28 -1.58 29.65 24.38
CA LEU A 28 -0.64 30.52 25.10
C LEU A 28 -1.29 31.81 25.59
N GLU A 29 -2.03 32.50 24.72
CA GLU A 29 -2.74 33.75 25.05
C GLU A 29 -3.82 33.56 26.14
N SER A 30 -4.50 32.38 26.08
CA SER A 30 -5.54 32.03 27.05
C SER A 30 -4.99 31.42 28.33
N GLY A 31 -3.66 31.24 28.46
CA GLY A 31 -3.05 30.68 29.66
C GLY A 31 -3.43 29.21 29.93
N ILE A 32 -3.85 28.48 28.89
CA ILE A 32 -4.27 27.05 29.00
C ILE A 32 -3.10 26.14 29.26
N ALA A 33 -1.96 26.41 28.61
CA ALA A 33 -0.74 25.64 28.78
C ALA A 33 0.51 26.49 28.55
N GLU A 34 1.62 26.07 29.15
CA GLU A 34 2.94 26.67 28.92
C GLU A 34 3.51 26.22 27.58
N GLU A 35 4.29 27.09 26.93
CA GLU A 35 4.92 26.79 25.64
C GLU A 35 5.73 25.49 25.68
N LYS A 36 6.50 25.28 26.73
CA LYS A 36 7.30 24.06 26.91
C LYS A 36 6.46 22.77 26.87
N ILE A 37 5.26 22.83 27.45
CA ILE A 37 4.36 21.66 27.47
C ILE A 37 3.82 21.40 26.06
N ILE A 38 3.41 22.45 25.35
CA ILE A 38 2.90 22.33 23.97
C ILE A 38 3.99 21.79 23.05
N ASP A 39 5.21 22.28 23.14
CA ASP A 39 6.34 21.80 22.33
C ASP A 39 6.67 20.33 22.64
N GLN A 40 6.67 19.93 23.89
CA GLN A 40 6.85 18.52 24.26
C GLN A 40 5.74 17.62 23.70
N MET A 41 4.50 18.08 23.72
CA MET A 41 3.36 17.34 23.12
C MET A 41 3.51 17.24 21.60
N HIS A 42 3.95 18.31 20.94
CA HIS A 42 4.20 18.33 19.51
C HIS A 42 5.29 17.33 19.13
N ASP A 43 6.44 17.38 19.79
CA ASP A 43 7.58 16.48 19.52
C ASP A 43 7.18 15.02 19.74
N LYS A 44 6.49 14.73 20.83
CA LYS A 44 5.97 13.39 21.11
C LYS A 44 5.02 12.91 20.04
N ALA A 45 4.06 13.74 19.63
CA ALA A 45 3.09 13.40 18.59
C ALA A 45 3.79 13.16 17.24
N PHE A 46 4.80 13.96 16.91
CA PHE A 46 5.61 13.79 15.70
C PHE A 46 6.37 12.46 15.71
N ASP A 47 7.02 12.12 16.81
CA ASP A 47 7.75 10.85 16.96
C ASP A 47 6.80 9.64 16.91
N GLU A 48 5.63 9.74 17.55
CA GLU A 48 4.61 8.70 17.50
C GLU A 48 4.08 8.49 16.06
N ALA A 49 3.80 9.57 15.34
CA ALA A 49 3.37 9.52 13.95
C ALA A 49 4.44 8.90 13.04
N LYS A 50 5.71 9.28 13.23
CA LYS A 50 6.85 8.71 12.52
C LYS A 50 6.99 7.22 12.80
N ALA A 51 6.93 6.82 14.06
CA ALA A 51 7.00 5.41 14.46
C ALA A 51 5.82 4.60 13.91
N ALA A 52 4.60 5.18 13.88
CA ALA A 52 3.42 4.54 13.29
C ALA A 52 3.58 4.34 11.79
N ARG A 53 4.07 5.34 11.06
CA ARG A 53 4.41 5.23 9.64
C ARG A 53 5.40 4.10 9.39
N ASP A 54 6.48 4.04 10.15
CA ASP A 54 7.55 3.05 9.96
C ASP A 54 7.05 1.63 10.25
N ARG A 55 6.20 1.46 11.28
CA ARG A 55 5.52 0.18 11.57
C ARG A 55 4.58 -0.23 10.42
N ALA A 56 3.77 0.69 9.92
CA ALA A 56 2.86 0.43 8.82
C ALA A 56 3.62 0.05 7.54
N TRP A 57 4.68 0.78 7.22
CA TRP A 57 5.54 0.49 6.08
C TRP A 57 6.21 -0.87 6.18
N LYS A 58 6.75 -1.21 7.35
CA LYS A 58 7.32 -2.54 7.61
C LYS A 58 6.28 -3.64 7.45
N LYS A 59 5.08 -3.47 8.04
CA LYS A 59 3.97 -4.42 7.93
C LYS A 59 3.55 -4.65 6.48
N TYR A 60 3.50 -3.59 5.68
CA TYR A 60 3.18 -3.67 4.26
C TYR A 60 4.25 -4.40 3.45
N ARG A 61 5.52 -4.10 3.70
CA ARG A 61 6.63 -4.65 2.90
C ARG A 61 7.00 -6.10 3.25
N THR A 62 6.90 -6.48 4.51
CA THR A 62 7.36 -7.79 4.99
C THR A 62 6.78 -8.96 4.18
N PRO A 63 5.46 -9.04 3.90
CA PRO A 63 4.89 -10.11 3.08
C PRO A 63 5.46 -10.12 1.65
N ILE A 64 5.62 -8.95 1.03
CA ILE A 64 6.15 -8.84 -0.34
C ILE A 64 7.59 -9.34 -0.42
N MET A 65 8.41 -8.98 0.56
CA MET A 65 9.79 -9.46 0.64
C MET A 65 9.84 -10.98 0.85
N SER A 66 8.96 -11.52 1.69
CA SER A 66 8.84 -12.97 1.90
C SER A 66 8.44 -13.70 0.61
N GLU A 67 7.45 -13.19 -0.12
CA GLU A 67 7.03 -13.72 -1.43
C GLU A 67 8.19 -13.70 -2.45
N ARG A 68 8.97 -12.63 -2.48
CA ARG A 68 10.19 -12.52 -3.31
C ARG A 68 11.22 -13.59 -2.93
N ASP A 69 11.49 -13.74 -1.65
CA ASP A 69 12.52 -14.66 -1.17
C ASP A 69 12.10 -16.13 -1.35
N GLU A 70 10.79 -16.41 -1.24
CA GLU A 70 10.21 -17.71 -1.58
C GLU A 70 10.42 -18.04 -3.06
N LEU A 71 10.09 -17.11 -3.97
CA LEU A 71 10.31 -17.28 -5.40
C LEU A 71 11.79 -17.48 -5.71
N LEU A 72 12.68 -16.68 -5.11
CA LEU A 72 14.12 -16.81 -5.30
C LEU A 72 14.67 -18.16 -4.81
N ARG A 73 14.08 -18.75 -3.77
CA ARG A 73 14.42 -20.12 -3.32
C ARG A 73 13.95 -21.18 -4.33
N ILE A 74 12.76 -21.03 -4.92
CA ILE A 74 12.23 -21.94 -5.95
C ILE A 74 13.12 -21.89 -7.19
N ILE A 75 13.47 -20.68 -7.66
CA ILE A 75 14.38 -20.51 -8.80
C ILE A 75 15.75 -21.09 -8.44
N GLY A 76 16.20 -20.85 -7.22
CA GLY A 76 17.41 -21.41 -6.62
C GLY A 76 18.67 -21.14 -7.42
N ASN A 77 19.66 -22.03 -7.20
CA ASN A 77 20.87 -22.12 -8.00
C ASN A 77 20.72 -23.12 -9.16
N LYS A 78 19.48 -23.37 -9.59
CA LYS A 78 19.18 -24.25 -10.71
C LYS A 78 19.57 -23.56 -12.02
N SER A 79 20.87 -23.48 -12.27
CA SER A 79 21.40 -23.07 -13.55
C SER A 79 21.28 -24.24 -14.52
N CYS A 80 20.67 -23.99 -15.67
CA CYS A 80 20.69 -24.97 -16.75
C CYS A 80 22.11 -25.03 -17.33
N VAL A 81 22.76 -26.17 -17.14
CA VAL A 81 24.09 -26.47 -17.74
C VAL A 81 23.95 -26.99 -19.17
N CYS A 82 22.79 -26.84 -19.80
CA CYS A 82 22.54 -27.31 -21.15
C CYS A 82 23.45 -26.61 -22.16
N LYS A 83 24.09 -27.37 -23.01
CA LYS A 83 25.09 -26.93 -24.00
C LYS A 83 24.62 -25.85 -24.99
N ASN A 84 23.31 -25.57 -25.06
CA ASN A 84 22.69 -24.67 -26.03
C ASN A 84 22.31 -23.27 -25.53
N SER A 85 22.47 -22.97 -24.24
CA SER A 85 22.17 -21.62 -23.72
C SER A 85 23.46 -20.89 -23.34
N GLY A 86 23.98 -20.10 -24.26
CA GLY A 86 25.17 -19.28 -24.01
C GLY A 86 25.01 -18.21 -22.91
N VAL A 87 23.80 -18.04 -22.38
CA VAL A 87 23.51 -17.15 -21.26
C VAL A 87 22.40 -17.76 -20.40
N ASP A 88 22.69 -17.95 -19.13
CA ASP A 88 21.69 -18.39 -18.15
C ASP A 88 20.69 -17.23 -17.84
N LYS A 89 19.64 -17.17 -18.67
CA LYS A 89 18.58 -16.14 -18.54
C LYS A 89 17.85 -16.22 -17.21
N ILE A 90 17.76 -17.40 -16.61
CA ILE A 90 17.09 -17.60 -15.32
C ILE A 90 17.89 -16.94 -14.20
N SER A 91 19.22 -17.12 -14.20
CA SER A 91 20.06 -16.46 -13.18
C SER A 91 20.08 -14.94 -13.33
N ILE A 92 19.99 -14.43 -14.56
CA ILE A 92 19.84 -12.98 -14.80
C ILE A 92 18.51 -12.48 -14.23
N ILE A 93 17.39 -13.20 -14.44
CA ILE A 93 16.08 -12.82 -13.86
C ILE A 93 16.15 -12.80 -12.34
N ALA A 94 16.74 -13.82 -11.72
CA ALA A 94 16.90 -13.89 -10.28
C ALA A 94 17.80 -12.77 -9.75
N LYS A 95 18.91 -12.47 -10.44
CA LYS A 95 19.81 -11.35 -10.09
C LYS A 95 19.09 -10.02 -10.17
N ASN A 96 18.38 -9.75 -11.25
CA ASN A 96 17.61 -8.52 -11.43
C ASN A 96 16.55 -8.35 -10.33
N LEU A 97 15.81 -9.41 -10.00
CA LEU A 97 14.82 -9.36 -8.93
C LEU A 97 15.44 -9.06 -7.56
N ARG A 98 16.64 -9.61 -7.25
CA ARG A 98 17.36 -9.30 -6.00
C ARG A 98 17.79 -7.84 -5.92
N GLN A 99 18.11 -7.20 -7.05
CA GLN A 99 18.59 -5.83 -7.11
C GLN A 99 17.48 -4.79 -6.94
N ILE A 100 16.21 -5.16 -7.10
CA ILE A 100 15.10 -4.23 -6.88
C ILE A 100 15.02 -3.89 -5.38
N LYS A 101 15.33 -2.64 -5.04
CA LYS A 101 15.34 -2.16 -3.65
C LYS A 101 13.96 -2.23 -3.00
N ASN A 102 12.92 -1.87 -3.75
CA ASN A 102 11.53 -1.85 -3.31
C ASN A 102 10.66 -2.63 -4.30
N PRO A 103 10.73 -3.98 -4.30
CA PRO A 103 9.91 -4.77 -5.21
C PRO A 103 8.44 -4.67 -4.84
N ILE A 104 7.60 -4.71 -5.86
CA ILE A 104 6.16 -4.88 -5.73
C ILE A 104 5.76 -6.26 -6.26
N ARG A 105 4.54 -6.72 -5.93
CA ARG A 105 4.07 -8.06 -6.36
C ARG A 105 4.10 -8.27 -7.87
N LYS A 106 3.87 -7.19 -8.66
CA LYS A 106 4.01 -7.22 -10.11
C LYS A 106 5.41 -7.66 -10.54
N ASP A 107 6.46 -7.15 -9.91
CA ASP A 107 7.85 -7.49 -10.26
C ASP A 107 8.13 -8.97 -9.99
N ILE A 108 7.65 -9.47 -8.85
CA ILE A 108 7.84 -10.84 -8.41
C ILE A 108 7.10 -11.81 -9.35
N ILE A 109 5.82 -11.54 -9.63
CA ILE A 109 5.01 -12.37 -10.54
C ILE A 109 5.56 -12.33 -11.97
N SER A 110 6.02 -11.16 -12.42
CA SER A 110 6.67 -11.01 -13.74
C SER A 110 7.95 -11.85 -13.83
N ALA A 111 8.77 -11.84 -12.77
CA ALA A 111 9.98 -12.67 -12.72
C ALA A 111 9.64 -14.16 -12.77
N ALA A 112 8.62 -14.63 -12.04
CA ALA A 112 8.17 -16.03 -12.08
C ALA A 112 7.71 -16.43 -13.49
N LYS A 113 6.87 -15.61 -14.12
CA LYS A 113 6.39 -15.86 -15.50
C LYS A 113 7.54 -15.87 -16.51
N LYS A 114 8.46 -14.90 -16.44
CA LYS A 114 9.66 -14.87 -17.29
C LYS A 114 10.51 -16.12 -17.09
N THR A 115 10.67 -16.59 -15.84
CA THR A 115 11.43 -17.82 -15.58
C THR A 115 10.80 -19.02 -16.30
N ILE A 116 9.47 -19.19 -16.24
CA ILE A 116 8.78 -20.28 -16.95
C ILE A 116 9.07 -20.22 -18.46
N HIS A 117 9.04 -19.04 -19.07
CA HIS A 117 9.33 -18.90 -20.50
C HIS A 117 10.77 -19.23 -20.89
N HIS A 118 11.70 -19.19 -19.95
CA HIS A 118 13.12 -19.45 -20.18
C HIS A 118 13.60 -20.80 -19.62
N ILE A 119 12.69 -21.64 -19.14
CA ILE A 119 13.04 -23.00 -18.75
C ILE A 119 13.48 -23.79 -19.99
N CYS A 120 14.68 -24.36 -19.93
CA CYS A 120 15.22 -25.16 -20.98
C CYS A 120 14.35 -26.41 -21.26
N LEU A 121 14.08 -26.70 -22.52
CA LEU A 121 13.25 -27.84 -22.93
C LEU A 121 13.94 -29.21 -22.70
N ASP A 122 15.26 -29.23 -22.73
CA ASP A 122 16.09 -30.42 -22.66
C ASP A 122 16.72 -30.63 -21.27
N CYS A 123 16.26 -29.90 -20.26
CA CYS A 123 16.83 -29.97 -18.92
C CYS A 123 16.07 -30.98 -18.05
N ASP A 124 16.77 -31.89 -17.39
CA ASP A 124 16.18 -32.89 -16.49
C ASP A 124 15.40 -32.25 -15.32
N GLN A 125 15.84 -31.07 -14.91
CA GLN A 125 15.17 -30.32 -13.81
C GLN A 125 13.95 -29.50 -14.28
N ARG A 126 13.63 -29.52 -15.58
CA ARG A 126 12.55 -28.73 -16.17
C ARG A 126 11.22 -28.98 -15.48
N ASN A 127 10.82 -30.24 -15.38
CA ASN A 127 9.51 -30.61 -14.83
C ASN A 127 9.36 -30.18 -13.38
N GLU A 128 10.38 -30.37 -12.56
CA GLU A 128 10.36 -29.97 -11.14
C GLU A 128 10.21 -28.45 -10.99
N LEU A 129 11.00 -27.67 -11.74
CA LEU A 129 10.95 -26.22 -11.69
C LEU A 129 9.63 -25.68 -12.23
N GLN A 130 9.12 -26.23 -13.32
CA GLN A 130 7.85 -25.84 -13.92
C GLN A 130 6.66 -26.12 -12.97
N VAL A 131 6.62 -27.28 -12.34
CA VAL A 131 5.60 -27.65 -11.37
C VAL A 131 5.68 -26.77 -10.13
N SER A 132 6.87 -26.51 -9.62
CA SER A 132 7.07 -25.67 -8.42
C SER A 132 6.64 -24.22 -8.67
N LEU A 133 7.02 -23.65 -9.82
CA LEU A 133 6.60 -22.29 -10.23
C LEU A 133 5.11 -22.22 -10.50
N GLY A 134 4.53 -23.24 -11.15
CA GLY A 134 3.10 -23.33 -11.41
C GLY A 134 2.29 -23.36 -10.11
N ARG A 135 2.71 -24.17 -9.14
CA ARG A 135 2.08 -24.24 -7.81
C ARG A 135 2.19 -22.90 -7.07
N TRP A 136 3.36 -22.28 -7.10
CA TRP A 136 3.58 -20.99 -6.49
C TRP A 136 2.72 -19.90 -7.13
N LEU A 137 2.62 -19.82 -8.45
CA LEU A 137 1.78 -18.87 -9.16
C LEU A 137 0.29 -19.05 -8.88
N ASN A 138 -0.17 -20.31 -8.78
CA ASN A 138 -1.55 -20.60 -8.41
C ASN A 138 -1.86 -20.13 -6.98
N LYS A 139 -0.96 -20.37 -6.03
CA LYS A 139 -1.08 -19.83 -4.67
C LYS A 139 -1.17 -18.30 -4.71
N GLN A 140 -0.26 -17.63 -5.44
CA GLN A 140 -0.30 -16.17 -5.57
C GLN A 140 -1.60 -15.65 -6.22
N LYS A 141 -2.19 -16.41 -7.13
CA LYS A 141 -3.48 -16.06 -7.75
C LYS A 141 -4.60 -16.08 -6.72
N VAL A 142 -4.69 -17.13 -5.89
CA VAL A 142 -5.69 -17.24 -4.82
C VAL A 142 -5.49 -16.14 -3.78
N ASP A 143 -4.27 -16.00 -3.25
CA ASP A 143 -3.93 -14.99 -2.24
C ASP A 143 -4.23 -13.57 -2.73
N ASN A 144 -3.99 -13.29 -4.02
CA ASN A 144 -4.27 -11.97 -4.59
C ASN A 144 -5.77 -11.77 -4.87
N TYR A 145 -6.50 -12.82 -5.23
CA TYR A 145 -7.95 -12.74 -5.36
C TYR A 145 -8.58 -12.35 -4.02
N GLU A 146 -8.28 -13.03 -2.95
CA GLU A 146 -8.77 -12.71 -1.61
C GLU A 146 -8.35 -11.30 -1.16
N ARG A 147 -7.07 -10.96 -1.39
CA ARG A 147 -6.50 -9.68 -0.97
C ARG A 147 -7.10 -8.47 -1.66
N TYR A 148 -7.43 -8.57 -2.93
CA TYR A 148 -7.86 -7.42 -3.75
C TYR A 148 -9.35 -7.41 -4.08
N ASN A 149 -10.03 -8.54 -4.10
CA ASN A 149 -11.47 -8.60 -4.38
C ASN A 149 -12.31 -8.29 -3.15
N ASN A 150 -11.86 -8.68 -1.97
CA ASN A 150 -12.63 -8.51 -0.73
C ASN A 150 -12.88 -7.04 -0.34
N GLN A 151 -12.16 -6.09 -0.94
CA GLN A 151 -12.33 -4.66 -0.61
C GLN A 151 -13.21 -3.90 -1.59
N VAL A 152 -13.55 -4.48 -2.74
CA VAL A 152 -14.17 -3.78 -3.86
C VAL A 152 -15.50 -4.41 -4.30
N TYR A 153 -15.78 -5.68 -3.96
CA TYR A 153 -16.93 -6.43 -4.44
C TYR A 153 -17.86 -6.93 -3.33
N ASN A 154 -19.08 -7.25 -3.72
CA ASN A 154 -20.26 -7.53 -2.91
C ASN A 154 -20.13 -8.63 -1.83
N GLU A 155 -19.14 -9.51 -1.95
CA GLU A 155 -18.99 -10.69 -1.10
C GLU A 155 -18.15 -10.43 0.16
N SER A 156 -17.56 -9.25 0.28
CA SER A 156 -16.78 -8.87 1.46
C SER A 156 -17.67 -8.27 2.55
N GLU A 157 -17.45 -8.65 3.79
CA GLU A 157 -18.05 -7.98 4.96
C GLU A 157 -17.69 -6.49 5.07
N PHE A 158 -16.59 -6.06 4.41
CA PHE A 158 -16.17 -4.65 4.31
C PHE A 158 -16.68 -3.94 3.06
N SER A 159 -17.49 -4.62 2.24
CA SER A 159 -18.08 -3.99 1.05
C SER A 159 -19.09 -2.91 1.45
N ALA A 160 -19.06 -1.78 0.77
CA ALA A 160 -20.05 -0.71 0.94
C ALA A 160 -21.50 -1.18 0.68
N LEU A 161 -21.68 -2.29 -0.04
CA LEU A 161 -23.01 -2.88 -0.30
C LEU A 161 -23.53 -3.72 0.88
N ASN A 162 -22.65 -4.13 1.79
CA ASN A 162 -23.00 -4.90 2.98
C ASN A 162 -23.12 -4.02 4.23
N VAL A 163 -23.02 -2.70 4.07
CA VAL A 163 -23.28 -1.75 5.17
C VAL A 163 -24.77 -1.77 5.47
N GLU A 164 -25.13 -2.06 6.71
CA GLU A 164 -26.50 -2.05 7.18
C GLU A 164 -27.09 -0.65 7.00
N GLU A 165 -28.25 -0.54 6.37
CA GLU A 165 -28.92 0.71 6.13
C GLU A 165 -29.30 1.35 7.48
N ILE A 166 -28.71 2.48 7.80
CA ILE A 166 -29.12 3.29 8.96
C ILE A 166 -30.33 4.10 8.54
N LYS A 167 -31.51 3.64 8.96
CA LYS A 167 -32.75 4.40 8.71
C LYS A 167 -32.76 5.68 9.52
N PRO A 168 -32.85 6.84 8.89
CA PRO A 168 -32.93 8.10 9.61
C PRO A 168 -34.22 8.14 10.44
N VAL A 169 -34.10 8.63 11.67
CA VAL A 169 -35.25 8.86 12.53
C VAL A 169 -35.62 10.35 12.43
N TYR A 170 -36.78 10.61 11.85
CA TYR A 170 -37.34 11.96 11.74
C TYR A 170 -38.34 12.20 12.86
N SER A 171 -38.44 13.45 13.32
CA SER A 171 -39.55 13.83 14.19
C SER A 171 -40.84 13.89 13.38
N ASP A 172 -41.98 13.64 14.03
CA ASP A 172 -43.32 13.71 13.38
C ASP A 172 -43.63 15.08 12.74
N LYS A 173 -42.84 16.11 13.08
CA LYS A 173 -42.98 17.49 12.58
C LYS A 173 -41.92 17.84 11.53
N SER A 174 -41.06 16.91 11.12
CA SER A 174 -40.05 17.21 10.13
C SER A 174 -40.68 17.42 8.75
N PRO A 175 -40.42 18.58 8.09
CA PRO A 175 -40.95 18.79 6.74
C PRO A 175 -40.25 17.87 5.74
N GLU A 176 -41.01 17.36 4.77
CA GLU A 176 -40.43 16.70 3.61
C GLU A 176 -39.90 17.76 2.65
N VAL A 177 -38.58 17.81 2.49
CA VAL A 177 -37.90 18.75 1.58
C VAL A 177 -36.92 18.03 0.68
N TYR A 178 -36.71 18.54 -0.52
CA TYR A 178 -35.67 17.99 -1.39
C TYR A 178 -34.28 18.33 -0.84
N GLY A 179 -33.33 17.40 -0.98
CA GLY A 179 -31.94 17.59 -0.51
C GLY A 179 -31.29 18.89 -1.03
N ARG A 180 -31.66 19.35 -2.23
CA ARG A 180 -31.22 20.65 -2.79
C ARG A 180 -31.69 21.86 -1.95
N GLU A 181 -32.84 21.76 -1.29
CA GLU A 181 -33.40 22.84 -0.46
C GLU A 181 -32.64 22.94 0.86
N ILE A 182 -32.26 21.78 1.43
CA ILE A 182 -31.39 21.73 2.62
C ILE A 182 -30.03 22.39 2.35
N ILE A 183 -29.43 22.12 1.17
CA ILE A 183 -28.15 22.71 0.81
C ILE A 183 -28.23 24.21 0.55
N ARG A 184 -29.35 24.68 0.00
CA ARG A 184 -29.56 26.11 -0.31
C ARG A 184 -29.76 26.92 0.96
N ASP A 185 -30.45 26.35 1.96
CA ASP A 185 -30.93 27.07 3.15
C ASP A 185 -29.93 26.98 4.35
N ASN A 186 -28.80 26.28 4.17
CA ASN A 186 -27.63 26.24 5.05
C ASN A 186 -26.49 27.08 4.51
#